data_17afb2953a700676d2abfc062c332461
#
_entry.id   17afb2953a700676d2abfc062c332461
#
_cell.length_a   1.000
_cell.length_b   1.000
_cell.length_c   1.000
_cell.angle_alpha   90.00
_cell.angle_beta   90.00
_cell.angle_gamma   90.00
#
_symmetry.space_group_name_H-M   'P 1'
#
loop_
_entity.id
_entity.type
_entity.pdbx_description
1 polymer ?
#
loop_
_entity_poly.entity_id
_entity_poly.type
_entity_poly.pdbx_seq_one_letter_code
_entity_poly.pdbx_strand_id
1 'polypeptide(L)'
;MTPTIIIITILAYFATILAISWFTGRKADNAGFFSGNRKQSWYVVAFAMIGSAMSGVTFVSVPGMVAASGFGYMQMTLGFIAGQLVIAFVLVPLFYKMNLVSIYGYLENRFGISSYRTGAWFFFISKMLGASVRLYLVCIALQLMVFTPLGVPFNVNVLVTILVLLAYTYRGGVKAVIWIDFLKTFCMLVSIILCTIFISKALGFTFGSMCNAVADSGMSRIFYFDDPDHPQYFFKQFFGGMFTLIAMTGLDQDMMQRSLSCRNVKDSQKNIITSALLQTVVIFLFLVLGVLLYLFAGTYQIPEAAGDRLFPAVATSGLLPALCGILFVLGLVSCSYAAGGSALTALTTSFTVDILGTRGRTETETKTLRQRVHIIMAACMGLTIIIFSLLNNTSAIDAVYKLASYTYGPILGMFAFGILTRRVVRDGCVPWVSIAAPLLCLVLQLNSERWFGGYQFSYELLIFNALFTMLGLLACSRQGKA
;
A
#
# COMPACT_ATOMS: atom_id res chain seq x y z
N MET A 1 -5.29 28.91 4.87
CA MET A 1 -4.67 28.87 3.51
C MET A 1 -5.68 29.27 2.46
N THR A 2 -5.28 30.03 1.43
CA THR A 2 -6.19 30.37 0.32
C THR A 2 -6.26 29.19 -0.67
N PRO A 3 -7.43 28.89 -1.26
CA PRO A 3 -7.57 27.82 -2.27
C PRO A 3 -6.58 27.96 -3.44
N THR A 4 -6.23 29.20 -3.80
CA THR A 4 -5.27 29.48 -4.87
C THR A 4 -3.87 28.90 -4.59
N ILE A 5 -3.36 29.03 -3.36
CA ILE A 5 -2.04 28.47 -2.99
C ILE A 5 -2.06 26.94 -3.06
N ILE A 6 -3.15 26.33 -2.64
CA ILE A 6 -3.33 24.86 -2.73
C ILE A 6 -3.26 24.41 -4.19
N ILE A 7 -4.03 25.08 -5.06
CA ILE A 7 -4.08 24.78 -6.50
C ILE A 7 -2.70 24.93 -7.14
N ILE A 8 -1.98 26.02 -6.87
CA ILE A 8 -0.63 26.25 -7.41
C ILE A 8 0.33 25.13 -6.95
N THR A 9 0.27 24.74 -5.68
CA THR A 9 1.11 23.66 -5.14
C THR A 9 0.83 22.32 -5.85
N ILE A 10 -0.43 21.99 -6.05
CA ILE A 10 -0.86 20.76 -6.74
C ILE A 10 -0.43 20.78 -8.21
N LEU A 11 -0.64 21.91 -8.90
CA LEU A 11 -0.23 22.05 -10.31
C LEU A 11 1.29 21.97 -10.48
N ALA A 12 2.06 22.60 -9.59
CA ALA A 12 3.53 22.51 -9.60
C ALA A 12 4.00 21.05 -9.39
N TYR A 13 3.38 20.33 -8.45
CA TYR A 13 3.67 18.91 -8.25
C TYR A 13 3.32 18.08 -9.50
N PHE A 14 2.15 18.27 -10.11
CA PHE A 14 1.76 17.55 -11.34
C PHE A 14 2.68 17.86 -12.53
N ALA A 15 3.08 19.12 -12.70
CA ALA A 15 4.06 19.48 -13.71
C ALA A 15 5.39 18.72 -13.50
N THR A 16 5.83 18.58 -12.25
CA THR A 16 7.06 17.86 -11.91
C THR A 16 6.94 16.36 -12.22
N ILE A 17 5.85 15.68 -11.83
CA ILE A 17 5.68 14.25 -12.14
C ILE A 17 5.52 13.98 -13.64
N LEU A 18 4.83 14.87 -14.37
CA LEU A 18 4.73 14.78 -15.83
C LEU A 18 6.09 14.94 -16.50
N ALA A 19 6.93 15.88 -16.03
CA ALA A 19 8.30 16.05 -16.51
C ALA A 19 9.13 14.78 -16.25
N ILE A 20 9.11 14.23 -15.02
CA ILE A 20 9.80 12.98 -14.69
C ILE A 20 9.32 11.85 -15.60
N SER A 21 8.02 11.69 -15.79
CA SER A 21 7.45 10.66 -16.66
C SER A 21 7.89 10.84 -18.12
N TRP A 22 7.92 12.07 -18.62
CA TRP A 22 8.40 12.38 -19.97
C TRP A 22 9.86 11.97 -20.17
N PHE A 23 10.75 12.41 -19.26
CA PHE A 23 12.19 12.11 -19.38
C PHE A 23 12.49 10.63 -19.21
N THR A 24 11.82 9.93 -18.30
CA THR A 24 12.03 8.50 -18.02
C THR A 24 11.35 7.60 -19.04
N GLY A 25 10.20 8.02 -19.59
CA GLY A 25 9.38 7.23 -20.51
C GLY A 25 9.72 7.40 -22.00
N ARG A 26 10.58 8.38 -22.37
CA ARG A 26 10.85 8.76 -23.76
C ARG A 26 11.44 7.61 -24.62
N LYS A 27 12.14 6.67 -23.98
CA LYS A 27 12.78 5.50 -24.62
C LYS A 27 12.32 4.17 -24.00
N ALA A 28 11.14 4.14 -23.39
CA ALA A 28 10.66 2.92 -22.73
C ALA A 28 10.09 1.94 -23.76
N ASP A 29 10.71 0.77 -23.87
CA ASP A 29 10.19 -0.43 -24.53
C ASP A 29 9.24 -1.21 -23.60
N ASN A 30 8.74 -2.35 -24.06
CA ASN A 30 7.88 -3.19 -23.23
C ASN A 30 8.63 -3.76 -22.01
N ALA A 31 9.91 -4.12 -22.15
CA ALA A 31 10.73 -4.59 -21.04
C ALA A 31 10.96 -3.48 -20.01
N GLY A 32 11.18 -2.23 -20.45
CA GLY A 32 11.27 -1.05 -19.59
C GLY A 32 9.96 -0.78 -18.84
N PHE A 33 8.82 -0.97 -19.50
CA PHE A 33 7.50 -0.81 -18.87
C PHE A 33 7.22 -1.88 -17.81
N PHE A 34 7.46 -3.15 -18.11
CA PHE A 34 7.11 -4.26 -17.23
C PHE A 34 8.12 -4.53 -16.12
N SER A 35 9.43 -4.36 -16.36
CA SER A 35 10.49 -4.74 -15.43
C SER A 35 11.56 -3.68 -15.16
N GLY A 36 11.43 -2.47 -15.71
CA GLY A 36 12.46 -1.44 -15.59
C GLY A 36 13.81 -1.84 -16.16
N ASN A 37 13.84 -2.83 -17.09
CA ASN A 37 15.04 -3.42 -17.70
C ASN A 37 16.02 -4.05 -16.69
N ARG A 38 15.64 -4.27 -15.41
CA ARG A 38 16.51 -4.80 -14.32
C ARG A 38 17.85 -4.06 -14.20
N LYS A 39 17.83 -2.74 -14.32
CA LYS A 39 19.05 -1.89 -14.28
C LYS A 39 19.01 -0.84 -13.16
N GLN A 40 17.99 -0.89 -12.29
CA GLN A 40 17.82 0.11 -11.26
C GLN A 40 18.83 -0.07 -10.13
N SER A 41 19.33 1.06 -9.59
CA SER A 41 20.22 1.06 -8.44
C SER A 41 19.43 0.74 -7.17
N TRP A 42 19.96 -0.18 -6.35
CA TRP A 42 19.26 -0.68 -5.15
C TRP A 42 18.87 0.44 -4.16
N TYR A 43 19.70 1.47 -3.98
CA TYR A 43 19.42 2.58 -3.06
C TYR A 43 18.30 3.50 -3.56
N VAL A 44 18.17 3.69 -4.88
CA VAL A 44 17.04 4.44 -5.47
C VAL A 44 15.74 3.67 -5.26
N VAL A 45 15.78 2.36 -5.50
CA VAL A 45 14.61 1.49 -5.29
C VAL A 45 14.27 1.43 -3.80
N ALA A 46 15.25 1.31 -2.89
CA ALA A 46 15.01 1.29 -1.45
C ALA A 46 14.31 2.56 -0.97
N PHE A 47 14.78 3.73 -1.40
CA PHE A 47 14.15 5.00 -1.05
C PHE A 47 12.75 5.13 -1.66
N ALA A 48 12.56 4.71 -2.91
CA ALA A 48 11.25 4.66 -3.57
C ALA A 48 10.28 3.69 -2.86
N MET A 49 10.77 2.54 -2.40
CA MET A 49 9.97 1.52 -1.71
C MET A 49 9.38 2.01 -0.38
N ILE A 50 10.07 2.90 0.34
CA ILE A 50 9.52 3.54 1.55
C ILE A 50 8.23 4.26 1.17
N GLY A 51 8.30 5.11 0.15
CA GLY A 51 7.13 5.82 -0.35
C GLY A 51 6.03 4.88 -0.85
N SER A 52 6.40 3.81 -1.53
CA SER A 52 5.43 2.84 -2.05
C SER A 52 4.65 2.10 -0.97
N ALA A 53 5.32 1.78 0.14
CA ALA A 53 4.70 1.14 1.29
C ALA A 53 3.75 2.10 2.03
N MET A 54 3.98 3.41 1.93
CA MET A 54 3.18 4.45 2.59
C MET A 54 2.24 5.12 1.60
N SER A 55 0.97 5.15 1.92
CA SER A 55 -0.06 5.81 1.11
C SER A 55 -0.51 7.12 1.77
N GLY A 56 -1.38 7.89 1.08
CA GLY A 56 -2.04 9.03 1.69
C GLY A 56 -2.86 8.68 2.94
N VAL A 57 -3.38 7.45 3.01
CA VAL A 57 -4.01 6.92 4.23
C VAL A 57 -3.00 6.89 5.37
N THR A 58 -1.82 6.31 5.17
CA THR A 58 -0.76 6.26 6.19
C THR A 58 -0.38 7.67 6.67
N PHE A 59 -0.30 8.63 5.73
CA PHE A 59 0.05 10.02 6.01
C PHE A 59 -0.92 10.72 6.98
N VAL A 60 -2.19 10.34 6.94
CA VAL A 60 -3.26 10.94 7.75
C VAL A 60 -3.61 10.07 8.96
N SER A 61 -3.77 8.77 8.74
CA SER A 61 -4.31 7.86 9.77
C SER A 61 -3.27 7.44 10.82
N VAL A 62 -1.97 7.32 10.46
CA VAL A 62 -0.95 6.93 11.45
C VAL A 62 -0.77 7.99 12.55
N PRO A 63 -0.67 9.30 12.23
CA PRO A 63 -0.73 10.33 13.26
C PRO A 63 -2.07 10.34 14.03
N GLY A 64 -3.18 10.13 13.32
CA GLY A 64 -4.52 10.19 13.89
C GLY A 64 -4.85 9.08 14.88
N MET A 65 -4.25 7.89 14.73
CA MET A 65 -4.55 6.74 15.61
C MET A 65 -3.88 6.79 16.98
N VAL A 66 -2.91 7.69 17.19
CA VAL A 66 -2.07 7.71 18.40
C VAL A 66 -2.89 7.87 19.69
N ALA A 67 -3.97 8.64 19.69
CA ALA A 67 -4.83 8.78 20.87
C ALA A 67 -5.53 7.48 21.27
N ALA A 68 -5.88 6.63 20.30
CA ALA A 68 -6.59 5.37 20.56
C ALA A 68 -5.66 4.18 20.80
N SER A 69 -4.48 4.15 20.15
CA SER A 69 -3.61 2.97 20.15
C SER A 69 -2.18 3.24 20.66
N GLY A 70 -1.90 4.46 21.09
CA GLY A 70 -0.54 4.86 21.44
C GLY A 70 0.43 4.63 20.30
N PHE A 71 1.64 4.22 20.63
CA PHE A 71 2.64 3.77 19.66
C PHE A 71 2.55 2.27 19.34
N GLY A 72 1.41 1.61 19.65
CA GLY A 72 1.20 0.18 19.41
C GLY A 72 1.43 -0.26 17.97
N TYR A 73 1.25 0.64 16.97
CA TYR A 73 1.57 0.37 15.57
C TYR A 73 3.04 0.01 15.34
N MET A 74 3.96 0.40 16.24
CA MET A 74 5.36 -0.04 16.18
C MET A 74 5.53 -1.55 16.35
N GLN A 75 4.65 -2.22 17.11
CA GLN A 75 4.67 -3.68 17.25
C GLN A 75 4.40 -4.36 15.90
N MET A 76 3.41 -3.85 15.15
CA MET A 76 3.12 -4.30 13.79
C MET A 76 4.29 -4.03 12.85
N THR A 77 4.99 -2.90 13.02
CA THR A 77 6.17 -2.53 12.23
C THR A 77 7.35 -3.47 12.48
N LEU A 78 7.53 -3.96 13.72
CA LEU A 78 8.50 -5.03 14.01
C LEU A 78 8.15 -6.31 13.24
N GLY A 79 6.87 -6.66 13.17
CA GLY A 79 6.37 -7.74 12.31
C GLY A 79 6.70 -7.49 10.82
N PHE A 80 6.61 -6.24 10.35
CA PHE A 80 6.99 -5.88 8.98
C PHE A 80 8.47 -6.17 8.71
N ILE A 81 9.38 -5.89 9.66
CA ILE A 81 10.80 -6.23 9.51
C ILE A 81 10.97 -7.74 9.35
N ALA A 82 10.33 -8.54 10.20
CA ALA A 82 10.39 -10.00 10.09
C ALA A 82 9.84 -10.50 8.74
N GLY A 83 8.72 -9.95 8.27
CA GLY A 83 8.17 -10.25 6.95
C GLY A 83 9.11 -9.86 5.80
N GLN A 84 9.76 -8.70 5.87
CA GLN A 84 10.74 -8.26 4.88
C GLN A 84 11.97 -9.19 4.82
N LEU A 85 12.41 -9.75 5.94
CA LEU A 85 13.48 -10.75 5.95
C LEU A 85 13.06 -12.03 5.22
N VAL A 86 11.82 -12.51 5.43
CA VAL A 86 11.29 -13.66 4.68
C VAL A 86 11.25 -13.34 3.18
N ILE A 87 10.77 -12.15 2.79
CA ILE A 87 10.73 -11.74 1.38
C ILE A 87 12.16 -11.72 0.80
N ALA A 88 13.11 -11.08 1.49
CA ALA A 88 14.48 -10.91 1.02
C ALA A 88 15.23 -12.23 0.85
N PHE A 89 15.06 -13.18 1.78
CA PHE A 89 15.84 -14.41 1.78
C PHE A 89 15.13 -15.63 1.19
N VAL A 90 13.80 -15.62 1.07
CA VAL A 90 13.03 -16.73 0.50
C VAL A 90 12.45 -16.35 -0.86
N LEU A 91 11.65 -15.30 -0.96
CA LEU A 91 10.91 -14.99 -2.18
C LEU A 91 11.78 -14.39 -3.28
N VAL A 92 12.65 -13.43 -2.95
CA VAL A 92 13.52 -12.77 -3.94
C VAL A 92 14.44 -13.76 -4.64
N PRO A 93 15.22 -14.63 -3.94
CA PRO A 93 16.03 -15.63 -4.61
C PRO A 93 15.22 -16.56 -5.51
N LEU A 94 14.02 -16.96 -5.06
CA LEU A 94 13.12 -17.83 -5.83
C LEU A 94 12.70 -17.17 -7.15
N PHE A 95 12.27 -15.91 -7.12
CA PHE A 95 11.80 -15.19 -8.30
C PHE A 95 12.92 -14.85 -9.29
N TYR A 96 14.12 -14.52 -8.79
CA TYR A 96 15.28 -14.33 -9.67
C TYR A 96 15.72 -15.62 -10.34
N LYS A 97 15.77 -16.74 -9.59
CA LYS A 97 16.14 -18.05 -10.14
C LYS A 97 15.21 -18.48 -11.29
N MET A 98 13.93 -18.15 -11.19
CA MET A 98 12.93 -18.48 -12.20
C MET A 98 12.82 -17.44 -13.32
N ASN A 99 13.57 -16.33 -13.23
CA ASN A 99 13.56 -15.21 -14.19
C ASN A 99 12.14 -14.68 -14.51
N LEU A 100 11.28 -14.59 -13.50
CA LEU A 100 9.89 -14.23 -13.67
C LEU A 100 9.70 -12.75 -14.07
N VAL A 101 8.75 -12.48 -14.94
CA VAL A 101 8.20 -11.15 -15.24
C VAL A 101 7.02 -10.87 -14.29
N SER A 102 6.14 -11.87 -14.14
CA SER A 102 5.08 -11.88 -13.13
C SER A 102 5.42 -12.93 -12.06
N ILE A 103 5.27 -12.54 -10.78
CA ILE A 103 5.51 -13.44 -9.65
C ILE A 103 4.57 -14.66 -9.66
N TYR A 104 3.38 -14.51 -10.28
CA TYR A 104 2.39 -15.59 -10.37
C TYR A 104 2.83 -16.71 -11.32
N GLY A 105 3.81 -16.47 -12.19
CA GLY A 105 4.47 -17.52 -12.97
C GLY A 105 5.09 -18.64 -12.10
N TYR A 106 5.37 -18.36 -10.81
CA TYR A 106 5.71 -19.40 -9.85
C TYR A 106 4.60 -20.45 -9.70
N LEU A 107 3.35 -20.01 -9.62
CA LEU A 107 2.19 -20.90 -9.47
C LEU A 107 1.98 -21.77 -10.73
N GLU A 108 2.23 -21.19 -11.93
CA GLU A 108 2.19 -21.94 -13.20
C GLU A 108 3.17 -23.11 -13.16
N ASN A 109 4.42 -22.84 -12.81
CA ASN A 109 5.48 -23.85 -12.79
C ASN A 109 5.29 -24.87 -11.66
N ARG A 110 4.65 -24.50 -10.56
CA ARG A 110 4.52 -25.34 -9.36
C ARG A 110 3.26 -26.20 -9.39
N PHE A 111 2.15 -25.68 -9.89
CA PHE A 111 0.84 -26.31 -9.84
C PHE A 111 0.19 -26.44 -11.22
N GLY A 112 0.21 -25.38 -12.03
CA GLY A 112 -0.37 -25.35 -13.36
C GLY A 112 -1.04 -24.02 -13.70
N ILE A 113 -1.67 -24.00 -14.89
CA ILE A 113 -2.24 -22.77 -15.48
C ILE A 113 -3.47 -22.25 -14.71
N SER A 114 -4.28 -23.13 -14.11
CA SER A 114 -5.45 -22.73 -13.33
C SER A 114 -5.03 -22.00 -12.06
N SER A 115 -4.00 -22.51 -11.37
CA SER A 115 -3.40 -21.88 -10.19
C SER A 115 -2.78 -20.50 -10.52
N TYR A 116 -2.07 -20.41 -11.64
CA TYR A 116 -1.51 -19.17 -12.14
C TYR A 116 -2.58 -18.10 -12.36
N ARG A 117 -3.63 -18.45 -13.11
CA ARG A 117 -4.75 -17.56 -13.38
C ARG A 117 -5.49 -17.17 -12.10
N THR A 118 -5.68 -18.11 -11.18
CA THR A 118 -6.33 -17.86 -9.88
C THR A 118 -5.54 -16.81 -9.09
N GLY A 119 -4.22 -16.97 -8.94
CA GLY A 119 -3.37 -15.99 -8.27
C GLY A 119 -3.44 -14.61 -8.93
N ALA A 120 -3.38 -14.55 -10.26
CA ALA A 120 -3.47 -13.31 -11.01
C ALA A 120 -4.84 -12.61 -10.83
N TRP A 121 -5.96 -13.35 -10.82
CA TRP A 121 -7.29 -12.78 -10.59
C TRP A 121 -7.48 -12.30 -9.16
N PHE A 122 -7.01 -13.04 -8.15
CA PHE A 122 -7.05 -12.59 -6.76
C PHE A 122 -6.23 -11.32 -6.55
N PHE A 123 -5.03 -11.24 -7.13
CA PHE A 123 -4.23 -10.01 -7.13
C PHE A 123 -4.97 -8.86 -7.81
N PHE A 124 -5.52 -9.11 -9.01
CA PHE A 124 -6.24 -8.09 -9.78
C PHE A 124 -7.38 -7.48 -8.97
N ILE A 125 -8.23 -8.31 -8.38
CA ILE A 125 -9.38 -7.86 -7.56
C ILE A 125 -8.87 -7.10 -6.34
N SER A 126 -7.90 -7.67 -5.61
CA SER A 126 -7.33 -7.06 -4.42
C SER A 126 -6.71 -5.69 -4.70
N LYS A 127 -5.91 -5.61 -5.77
CA LYS A 127 -5.21 -4.38 -6.14
C LYS A 127 -6.15 -3.31 -6.65
N MET A 128 -7.14 -3.68 -7.48
CA MET A 128 -8.16 -2.78 -8.00
C MET A 128 -8.94 -2.14 -6.85
N LEU A 129 -9.49 -2.95 -5.96
CA LEU A 129 -10.29 -2.47 -4.84
C LEU A 129 -9.43 -1.69 -3.83
N GLY A 130 -8.28 -2.23 -3.42
CA GLY A 130 -7.40 -1.60 -2.44
C GLY A 130 -6.82 -0.26 -2.91
N ALA A 131 -6.46 -0.14 -4.19
CA ALA A 131 -5.99 1.12 -4.76
C ALA A 131 -7.11 2.14 -4.89
N SER A 132 -8.31 1.70 -5.29
CA SER A 132 -9.47 2.58 -5.43
C SER A 132 -9.92 3.17 -4.09
N VAL A 133 -9.91 2.38 -3.00
CA VAL A 133 -10.20 2.90 -1.64
C VAL A 133 -9.19 3.97 -1.23
N ARG A 134 -7.90 3.73 -1.49
CA ARG A 134 -6.85 4.72 -1.16
C ARG A 134 -7.01 6.01 -1.97
N LEU A 135 -7.33 5.92 -3.26
CA LEU A 135 -7.60 7.08 -4.11
C LEU A 135 -8.90 7.80 -3.73
N TYR A 136 -9.91 7.08 -3.29
CA TYR A 136 -11.16 7.66 -2.80
C TYR A 136 -10.92 8.65 -1.66
N LEU A 137 -10.09 8.29 -0.67
CA LEU A 137 -9.72 9.22 0.42
C LEU A 137 -9.07 10.50 -0.08
N VAL A 138 -8.22 10.37 -1.09
CA VAL A 138 -7.58 11.54 -1.70
C VAL A 138 -8.59 12.40 -2.42
N CYS A 139 -9.50 11.77 -3.17
CA CYS A 139 -10.58 12.50 -3.81
C CYS A 139 -11.46 13.23 -2.79
N ILE A 140 -11.73 12.64 -1.60
CA ILE A 140 -12.43 13.34 -0.51
C ILE A 140 -11.61 14.55 -0.03
N ALA A 141 -10.33 14.38 0.25
CA ALA A 141 -9.48 15.49 0.71
C ALA A 141 -9.41 16.61 -0.33
N LEU A 142 -9.18 16.28 -1.61
CA LEU A 142 -9.19 17.25 -2.70
C LEU A 142 -10.58 17.88 -2.91
N GLN A 143 -11.65 17.13 -2.71
CA GLN A 143 -13.01 17.65 -2.79
C GLN A 143 -13.19 18.77 -1.77
N LEU A 144 -12.87 18.52 -0.51
CA LEU A 144 -13.04 19.48 0.57
C LEU A 144 -12.14 20.72 0.40
N MET A 145 -10.89 20.52 -0.02
CA MET A 145 -9.88 21.57 -0.05
C MET A 145 -9.89 22.40 -1.34
N VAL A 146 -10.31 21.83 -2.47
CA VAL A 146 -10.18 22.44 -3.80
C VAL A 146 -11.51 22.49 -4.54
N PHE A 147 -12.16 21.35 -4.73
CA PHE A 147 -13.28 21.25 -5.66
C PHE A 147 -14.60 21.80 -5.09
N THR A 148 -14.87 21.60 -3.79
CA THR A 148 -16.07 22.19 -3.14
C THR A 148 -16.03 23.72 -3.12
N PRO A 149 -14.90 24.40 -2.77
CA PRO A 149 -14.81 25.85 -2.89
C PRO A 149 -14.99 26.39 -4.30
N LEU A 150 -14.72 25.57 -5.33
CA LEU A 150 -14.91 25.90 -6.74
C LEU A 150 -16.29 25.49 -7.29
N GLY A 151 -17.17 24.95 -6.47
CA GLY A 151 -18.49 24.45 -6.91
C GLY A 151 -18.45 23.22 -7.82
N VAL A 152 -17.34 22.48 -7.84
CA VAL A 152 -17.13 21.34 -8.74
C VAL A 152 -17.60 20.03 -8.07
N PRO A 153 -18.44 19.20 -8.74
CA PRO A 153 -18.96 17.97 -8.16
C PRO A 153 -17.89 16.88 -8.06
N PHE A 154 -18.09 15.94 -7.12
CA PHE A 154 -17.15 14.84 -6.81
C PHE A 154 -16.77 13.99 -8.03
N ASN A 155 -17.71 13.71 -8.93
CA ASN A 155 -17.46 12.90 -10.13
C ASN A 155 -16.41 13.54 -11.06
N VAL A 156 -16.40 14.88 -11.15
CA VAL A 156 -15.40 15.63 -11.94
C VAL A 156 -14.04 15.55 -11.29
N ASN A 157 -13.96 15.66 -9.97
CA ASN A 157 -12.72 15.44 -9.21
C ASN A 157 -12.15 14.04 -9.49
N VAL A 158 -12.96 12.98 -9.42
CA VAL A 158 -12.54 11.62 -9.75
C VAL A 158 -12.03 11.52 -11.18
N LEU A 159 -12.76 12.11 -12.14
CA LEU A 159 -12.33 12.14 -13.55
C LEU A 159 -10.97 12.83 -13.73
N VAL A 160 -10.78 13.99 -13.13
CA VAL A 160 -9.50 14.73 -13.17
C VAL A 160 -8.38 13.89 -12.56
N THR A 161 -8.63 13.29 -11.40
CA THR A 161 -7.67 12.39 -10.74
C THR A 161 -7.23 11.24 -11.64
N ILE A 162 -8.18 10.55 -12.28
CA ILE A 162 -7.89 9.43 -13.20
C ILE A 162 -7.16 9.91 -14.45
N LEU A 163 -7.52 11.05 -15.01
CA LEU A 163 -6.82 11.61 -16.19
C LEU A 163 -5.37 11.97 -15.88
N VAL A 164 -5.09 12.55 -14.71
CA VAL A 164 -3.72 12.82 -14.24
C VAL A 164 -2.93 11.53 -14.08
N LEU A 165 -3.53 10.49 -13.45
CA LEU A 165 -2.90 9.18 -13.31
C LEU A 165 -2.53 8.60 -14.69
N LEU A 166 -3.47 8.60 -15.64
CA LEU A 166 -3.22 8.16 -17.00
C LEU A 166 -2.09 8.94 -17.67
N ALA A 167 -2.09 10.27 -17.56
CA ALA A 167 -1.14 11.12 -18.27
C ALA A 167 0.32 10.78 -17.93
N TYR A 168 0.64 10.54 -16.65
CA TYR A 168 2.02 10.26 -16.27
C TYR A 168 2.41 8.77 -16.30
N THR A 169 1.44 7.83 -16.25
CA THR A 169 1.76 6.40 -16.28
C THR A 169 1.77 5.79 -17.67
N TYR A 170 1.11 6.41 -18.65
CA TYR A 170 0.85 5.87 -19.98
C TYR A 170 2.10 5.41 -20.73
N ARG A 171 3.21 6.14 -20.60
CA ARG A 171 4.48 5.86 -21.29
C ARG A 171 5.56 5.29 -20.39
N GLY A 172 5.63 5.73 -19.15
CA GLY A 172 6.80 5.57 -18.30
C GLY A 172 6.96 4.20 -17.62
N GLY A 173 5.86 3.47 -17.39
CA GLY A 173 5.88 2.16 -16.73
C GLY A 173 6.63 2.16 -15.39
N VAL A 174 7.21 1.02 -15.03
CA VAL A 174 7.92 0.80 -13.75
C VAL A 174 9.07 1.78 -13.52
N LYS A 175 9.81 2.14 -14.56
CA LYS A 175 10.94 3.07 -14.43
C LYS A 175 10.49 4.46 -13.98
N ALA A 176 9.42 4.98 -14.57
CA ALA A 176 8.87 6.28 -14.18
C ALA A 176 8.27 6.22 -12.76
N VAL A 177 7.56 5.15 -12.44
CA VAL A 177 6.98 4.92 -11.11
C VAL A 177 8.05 4.97 -10.02
N ILE A 178 9.20 4.32 -10.20
CA ILE A 178 10.30 4.35 -9.21
C ILE A 178 10.79 5.78 -8.94
N TRP A 179 10.97 6.60 -9.97
CA TRP A 179 11.43 7.99 -9.80
C TRP A 179 10.34 8.90 -9.21
N ILE A 180 9.07 8.65 -9.53
CA ILE A 180 7.94 9.36 -8.94
C ILE A 180 7.79 8.96 -7.46
N ASP A 181 7.95 7.68 -7.12
CA ASP A 181 7.96 7.21 -5.74
C ASP A 181 9.16 7.77 -4.93
N PHE A 182 10.30 7.96 -5.59
CA PHE A 182 11.44 8.65 -4.98
C PHE A 182 11.10 10.10 -4.62
N LEU A 183 10.52 10.87 -5.56
CA LEU A 183 10.05 12.24 -5.32
C LEU A 183 9.00 12.27 -4.20
N LYS A 184 8.04 11.35 -4.23
CA LYS A 184 7.02 11.20 -3.19
C LYS A 184 7.64 11.04 -1.81
N THR A 185 8.59 10.08 -1.67
CA THR A 185 9.25 9.82 -0.39
C THR A 185 9.95 11.08 0.12
N PHE A 186 10.63 11.80 -0.76
CA PHE A 186 11.27 13.07 -0.42
C PHE A 186 10.25 14.11 0.07
N CYS A 187 9.17 14.36 -0.68
CA CYS A 187 8.12 15.29 -0.29
C CYS A 187 7.48 14.92 1.05
N MET A 188 7.20 13.62 1.25
CA MET A 188 6.63 13.09 2.49
C MET A 188 7.54 13.33 3.68
N LEU A 189 8.83 13.00 3.58
CA LEU A 189 9.79 13.19 4.68
C LEU A 189 9.98 14.67 5.03
N VAL A 190 10.12 15.53 4.02
CA VAL A 190 10.21 16.98 4.22
C VAL A 190 8.96 17.49 4.93
N SER A 191 7.77 17.04 4.51
CA SER A 191 6.51 17.43 5.15
C SER A 191 6.45 17.02 6.62
N ILE A 192 6.78 15.76 6.96
CA ILE A 192 6.75 15.27 8.34
C ILE A 192 7.73 16.07 9.21
N ILE A 193 8.98 16.19 8.78
CA ILE A 193 10.04 16.83 9.56
C ILE A 193 9.72 18.32 9.80
N LEU A 194 9.35 19.05 8.75
CA LEU A 194 9.06 20.48 8.88
C LEU A 194 7.76 20.75 9.65
N CYS A 195 6.71 19.95 9.45
CA CYS A 195 5.50 20.06 10.26
C CYS A 195 5.79 19.81 11.74
N THR A 196 6.58 18.76 12.06
CA THR A 196 7.03 18.49 13.44
C THR A 196 7.76 19.69 14.04
N ILE A 197 8.68 20.29 13.30
CA ILE A 197 9.43 21.48 13.76
C ILE A 197 8.50 22.68 13.98
N PHE A 198 7.59 22.97 13.05
CA PHE A 198 6.67 24.10 13.16
C PHE A 198 5.70 23.93 14.33
N ILE A 199 5.13 22.76 14.53
CA ILE A 199 4.22 22.47 15.63
C ILE A 199 4.95 22.55 16.96
N SER A 200 6.16 21.95 17.08
CA SER A 200 7.00 22.06 18.29
C SER A 200 7.32 23.50 18.65
N LYS A 201 7.70 24.32 17.67
CA LYS A 201 7.95 25.75 17.88
C LYS A 201 6.70 26.50 18.33
N ALA A 202 5.54 26.21 17.74
CA ALA A 202 4.27 26.86 18.10
C ALA A 202 3.81 26.48 19.52
N LEU A 203 4.17 25.27 20.00
CA LEU A 203 3.97 24.84 21.39
C LEU A 203 5.07 25.34 22.36
N GLY A 204 6.08 26.07 21.85
CA GLY A 204 7.19 26.56 22.67
C GLY A 204 8.20 25.46 23.08
N PHE A 205 8.22 24.32 22.41
CA PHE A 205 9.11 23.21 22.75
C PHE A 205 10.50 23.36 22.13
N THR A 206 11.51 23.08 22.94
CA THR A 206 12.85 22.71 22.49
C THR A 206 12.87 21.23 22.14
N PHE A 207 13.92 20.72 21.50
CA PHE A 207 14.01 19.29 21.17
C PHE A 207 13.88 18.40 22.42
N GLY A 208 14.53 18.75 23.53
CA GLY A 208 14.44 17.98 24.79
C GLY A 208 13.04 18.02 25.40
N SER A 209 12.41 19.22 25.50
CA SER A 209 11.06 19.34 26.02
C SER A 209 10.02 18.69 25.13
N MET A 210 10.24 18.64 23.80
CA MET A 210 9.40 17.90 22.87
C MET A 210 9.45 16.39 23.17
N CYS A 211 10.65 15.82 23.36
CA CYS A 211 10.79 14.41 23.70
C CYS A 211 10.10 14.06 25.02
N ASN A 212 10.25 14.91 26.04
CA ASN A 212 9.60 14.74 27.33
C ASN A 212 8.07 14.84 27.17
N ALA A 213 7.56 15.84 26.46
CA ALA A 213 6.14 16.00 26.21
C ALA A 213 5.51 14.80 25.47
N VAL A 214 6.24 14.20 24.53
CA VAL A 214 5.81 12.97 23.88
C VAL A 214 5.82 11.79 24.84
N ALA A 215 6.86 11.63 25.66
CA ALA A 215 6.97 10.56 26.64
C ALA A 215 5.87 10.64 27.72
N ASP A 216 5.61 11.84 28.23
CA ASP A 216 4.65 12.10 29.33
C ASP A 216 3.19 12.20 28.84
N SER A 217 2.96 12.20 27.53
CA SER A 217 1.61 12.36 26.94
C SER A 217 0.64 11.23 27.24
N GLY A 218 1.09 10.09 27.76
CA GLY A 218 0.31 8.86 27.89
C GLY A 218 0.01 8.15 26.56
N MET A 219 0.37 8.76 25.42
CA MET A 219 0.15 8.24 24.05
C MET A 219 1.38 7.56 23.45
N SER A 220 2.49 7.43 24.18
CA SER A 220 3.77 6.89 23.69
C SER A 220 4.01 5.41 24.00
N ARG A 221 3.02 4.71 24.60
CA ARG A 221 3.16 3.29 24.92
C ARG A 221 3.30 2.46 23.64
N ILE A 222 4.39 1.68 23.53
CA ILE A 222 4.67 0.82 22.38
C ILE A 222 4.17 -0.60 22.62
N PHE A 223 4.49 -1.22 23.76
CA PHE A 223 4.29 -2.64 23.99
C PHE A 223 3.07 -2.95 24.87
N TYR A 224 2.23 -3.86 24.40
CA TYR A 224 1.00 -4.32 25.02
C TYR A 224 1.06 -5.83 25.18
N PHE A 225 1.48 -6.30 26.37
CA PHE A 225 1.59 -7.73 26.72
C PHE A 225 0.57 -8.17 27.76
N ASP A 226 -0.21 -7.22 28.30
CA ASP A 226 -1.01 -7.46 29.51
C ASP A 226 -2.29 -8.25 29.24
N ASP A 227 -2.92 -8.02 28.09
CA ASP A 227 -4.23 -8.58 27.75
C ASP A 227 -4.21 -9.21 26.33
N PRO A 228 -4.27 -10.55 26.24
CA PRO A 228 -4.32 -11.26 24.96
C PRO A 228 -5.56 -10.93 24.10
N ASP A 229 -6.67 -10.49 24.69
CA ASP A 229 -7.88 -10.13 23.95
C ASP A 229 -7.82 -8.71 23.39
N HIS A 230 -6.94 -7.88 23.95
CA HIS A 230 -6.77 -6.50 23.50
C HIS A 230 -6.34 -6.44 22.01
N PRO A 231 -6.95 -5.57 21.18
CA PRO A 231 -6.59 -5.42 19.77
C PRO A 231 -5.11 -5.10 19.53
N GLN A 232 -4.46 -4.38 20.45
CA GLN A 232 -3.05 -4.01 20.39
C GLN A 232 -2.09 -5.05 21.02
N TYR A 233 -2.58 -6.26 21.38
CA TYR A 233 -1.73 -7.29 21.97
C TYR A 233 -0.52 -7.61 21.06
N PHE A 234 0.69 -7.65 21.64
CA PHE A 234 1.95 -7.74 20.90
C PHE A 234 1.97 -8.84 19.85
N PHE A 235 1.64 -10.06 20.22
CA PHE A 235 1.72 -11.19 19.28
C PHE A 235 0.70 -11.09 18.14
N LYS A 236 -0.50 -10.54 18.39
CA LYS A 236 -1.48 -10.26 17.31
C LYS A 236 -0.92 -9.26 16.32
N GLN A 237 -0.37 -8.14 16.80
CA GLN A 237 0.21 -7.08 15.99
C GLN A 237 1.46 -7.56 15.25
N PHE A 238 2.36 -8.26 15.92
CA PHE A 238 3.61 -8.74 15.34
C PHE A 238 3.38 -9.77 14.23
N PHE A 239 2.64 -10.84 14.53
CA PHE A 239 2.38 -11.88 13.51
C PHE A 239 1.41 -11.38 12.45
N GLY A 240 0.38 -10.61 12.81
CA GLY A 240 -0.50 -9.94 11.85
C GLY A 240 0.30 -9.08 10.88
N GLY A 241 1.22 -8.24 11.39
CA GLY A 241 2.12 -7.43 10.57
C GLY A 241 3.03 -8.26 9.67
N MET A 242 3.67 -9.29 10.20
CA MET A 242 4.58 -10.16 9.45
C MET A 242 3.89 -10.80 8.24
N PHE A 243 2.75 -11.47 8.46
CA PHE A 243 2.03 -12.15 7.38
C PHE A 243 1.35 -11.19 6.42
N THR A 244 0.83 -10.06 6.93
CA THR A 244 0.27 -8.99 6.07
C THR A 244 1.34 -8.43 5.13
N LEU A 245 2.56 -8.20 5.63
CA LEU A 245 3.63 -7.69 4.79
C LEU A 245 4.10 -8.72 3.76
N ILE A 246 4.27 -9.99 4.16
CA ILE A 246 4.60 -11.07 3.20
C ILE A 246 3.56 -11.09 2.08
N ALA A 247 2.27 -11.00 2.41
CA ALA A 247 1.19 -11.02 1.44
C ALA A 247 1.16 -9.76 0.56
N MET A 248 1.10 -8.58 1.18
CA MET A 248 0.90 -7.29 0.47
C MET A 248 2.18 -6.68 -0.13
N THR A 249 3.35 -7.26 0.15
CA THR A 249 4.62 -6.83 -0.45
C THR A 249 5.29 -7.96 -1.21
N GLY A 250 5.47 -9.12 -0.57
CA GLY A 250 6.17 -10.25 -1.17
C GLY A 250 5.38 -10.98 -2.25
N LEU A 251 4.05 -10.99 -2.14
CA LEU A 251 3.13 -11.64 -3.08
C LEU A 251 2.26 -10.63 -3.85
N ASP A 252 2.63 -9.36 -3.80
CA ASP A 252 2.03 -8.28 -4.58
C ASP A 252 2.92 -7.96 -5.79
N GLN A 253 2.36 -8.09 -7.00
CA GLN A 253 3.09 -7.86 -8.25
C GLN A 253 3.65 -6.44 -8.33
N ASP A 254 2.91 -5.42 -7.86
CA ASP A 254 3.33 -4.02 -7.88
C ASP A 254 4.60 -3.80 -7.04
N MET A 255 4.64 -4.33 -5.81
CA MET A 255 5.79 -4.19 -4.91
C MET A 255 6.98 -5.02 -5.39
N MET A 256 6.75 -6.27 -5.78
CA MET A 256 7.83 -7.14 -6.23
C MET A 256 8.40 -6.74 -7.58
N GLN A 257 7.60 -6.22 -8.50
CA GLN A 257 8.05 -5.72 -9.81
C GLN A 257 9.13 -4.63 -9.66
N ARG A 258 9.01 -3.74 -8.64
CA ARG A 258 10.05 -2.76 -8.32
C ARG A 258 11.29 -3.40 -7.71
N SER A 259 11.13 -4.27 -6.73
CA SER A 259 12.26 -4.97 -6.12
C SER A 259 13.04 -5.81 -7.15
N LEU A 260 12.34 -6.48 -8.05
CA LEU A 260 12.93 -7.27 -9.14
C LEU A 260 13.51 -6.41 -10.28
N SER A 261 13.32 -5.08 -10.26
CA SER A 261 13.98 -4.15 -11.20
C SER A 261 15.45 -3.89 -10.86
N CYS A 262 15.92 -4.30 -9.68
CA CYS A 262 17.33 -4.27 -9.29
C CYS A 262 18.17 -5.22 -10.17
N ARG A 263 19.49 -4.97 -10.21
CA ARG A 263 20.41 -5.69 -11.10
C ARG A 263 20.55 -7.18 -10.79
N ASN A 264 20.50 -7.53 -9.53
CA ASN A 264 20.73 -8.89 -9.05
C ASN A 264 20.05 -9.14 -7.69
N VAL A 265 20.08 -10.41 -7.24
CA VAL A 265 19.50 -10.85 -5.97
C VAL A 265 20.03 -10.03 -4.77
N LYS A 266 21.35 -9.84 -4.68
CA LYS A 266 21.97 -9.12 -3.55
C LYS A 266 21.52 -7.67 -3.49
N ASP A 267 21.41 -6.99 -4.63
CA ASP A 267 20.91 -5.61 -4.70
C ASP A 267 19.44 -5.54 -4.30
N SER A 268 18.62 -6.51 -4.72
CA SER A 268 17.22 -6.58 -4.31
C SER A 268 17.06 -6.86 -2.80
N GLN A 269 17.89 -7.74 -2.24
CA GLN A 269 17.93 -8.00 -0.79
C GLN A 269 18.31 -6.75 0.00
N LYS A 270 19.39 -6.04 -0.42
CA LYS A 270 19.80 -4.76 0.19
C LYS A 270 18.66 -3.74 0.14
N ASN A 271 18.00 -3.60 -1.02
CA ASN A 271 16.85 -2.74 -1.17
C ASN A 271 15.76 -3.04 -0.13
N ILE A 272 15.32 -4.30 -0.02
CA ILE A 272 14.24 -4.71 0.87
C ILE A 272 14.60 -4.47 2.34
N ILE A 273 15.80 -4.87 2.78
CA ILE A 273 16.23 -4.71 4.18
C ILE A 273 16.39 -3.22 4.53
N THR A 274 17.01 -2.44 3.65
CA THR A 274 17.19 -1.00 3.88
C THR A 274 15.84 -0.28 3.91
N SER A 275 14.93 -0.61 3.00
CA SER A 275 13.59 -0.01 3.00
C SER A 275 12.80 -0.37 4.26
N ALA A 276 12.95 -1.59 4.81
CA ALA A 276 12.30 -2.00 6.06
C ALA A 276 12.75 -1.14 7.25
N LEU A 277 14.07 -0.98 7.40
CA LEU A 277 14.62 -0.19 8.49
C LEU A 277 14.23 1.28 8.39
N LEU A 278 14.37 1.86 7.21
CA LEU A 278 13.99 3.26 6.98
C LEU A 278 12.47 3.48 7.16
N GLN A 279 11.64 2.54 6.71
CA GLN A 279 10.19 2.60 6.92
C GLN A 279 9.84 2.61 8.40
N THR A 280 10.52 1.84 9.23
CA THR A 280 10.33 1.82 10.69
C THR A 280 10.60 3.20 11.28
N VAL A 281 11.70 3.86 10.88
CA VAL A 281 12.02 5.22 11.32
C VAL A 281 10.95 6.22 10.90
N VAL A 282 10.47 6.12 9.66
CA VAL A 282 9.42 7.03 9.15
C VAL A 282 8.09 6.84 9.87
N ILE A 283 7.69 5.61 10.17
CA ILE A 283 6.50 5.34 10.97
C ILE A 283 6.63 5.93 12.37
N PHE A 284 7.80 5.77 13.01
CA PHE A 284 8.06 6.40 14.31
C PHE A 284 7.93 7.93 14.26
N LEU A 285 8.45 8.57 13.22
CA LEU A 285 8.28 10.02 13.02
C LEU A 285 6.81 10.43 12.85
N PHE A 286 6.00 9.63 12.15
CA PHE A 286 4.56 9.87 12.05
C PHE A 286 3.84 9.76 13.40
N LEU A 287 4.23 8.81 14.25
CA LEU A 287 3.65 8.65 15.58
C LEU A 287 4.02 9.83 16.49
N VAL A 288 5.28 10.27 16.46
CA VAL A 288 5.73 11.47 17.18
C VAL A 288 4.95 12.70 16.70
N LEU A 289 4.83 12.89 15.39
CA LEU A 289 4.00 13.97 14.82
C LEU A 289 2.56 13.88 15.31
N GLY A 290 1.99 12.67 15.41
CA GLY A 290 0.63 12.44 15.89
C GLY A 290 0.42 12.96 17.32
N VAL A 291 1.33 12.65 18.25
CA VAL A 291 1.27 13.20 19.62
C VAL A 291 1.31 14.72 19.61
N LEU A 292 2.23 15.30 18.85
CA LEU A 292 2.36 16.76 18.76
C LEU A 292 1.11 17.41 18.17
N LEU A 293 0.48 16.79 17.18
CA LEU A 293 -0.79 17.25 16.61
C LEU A 293 -1.92 17.23 17.64
N TYR A 294 -2.03 16.18 18.46
CA TYR A 294 -3.03 16.10 19.54
C TYR A 294 -2.76 17.14 20.61
N LEU A 295 -1.49 17.32 21.03
CA LEU A 295 -1.13 18.36 22.01
C LEU A 295 -1.46 19.77 21.49
N PHE A 296 -1.16 20.02 20.20
CA PHE A 296 -1.48 21.29 19.56
C PHE A 296 -2.99 21.52 19.46
N ALA A 297 -3.74 20.50 19.00
CA ALA A 297 -5.18 20.59 18.88
C ALA A 297 -5.86 20.81 20.24
N GLY A 298 -5.37 20.18 21.30
CA GLY A 298 -5.85 20.37 22.68
C GLY A 298 -5.54 21.77 23.23
N THR A 299 -4.31 22.26 22.99
CA THR A 299 -3.88 23.60 23.44
C THR A 299 -4.69 24.71 22.79
N TYR A 300 -4.96 24.58 21.49
CA TYR A 300 -5.68 25.61 20.72
C TYR A 300 -7.17 25.29 20.50
N GLN A 301 -7.69 24.25 21.15
CA GLN A 301 -9.10 23.83 21.10
C GLN A 301 -9.66 23.72 19.67
N ILE A 302 -8.92 23.05 18.77
CA ILE A 302 -9.32 22.88 17.37
C ILE A 302 -10.48 21.87 17.31
N PRO A 303 -11.68 22.28 16.81
CA PRO A 303 -12.84 21.40 16.75
C PRO A 303 -12.62 20.22 15.81
N GLU A 304 -13.21 19.06 16.15
CA GLU A 304 -13.18 17.82 15.34
C GLU A 304 -11.77 17.29 14.98
N ALA A 305 -10.71 17.75 15.66
CA ALA A 305 -9.34 17.31 15.42
C ALA A 305 -9.09 15.94 16.09
N ALA A 306 -9.61 14.86 15.49
CA ALA A 306 -9.39 13.49 15.94
C ALA A 306 -9.30 12.51 14.77
N GLY A 307 -8.61 11.38 14.99
CA GLY A 307 -8.45 10.34 13.97
C GLY A 307 -7.92 10.89 12.65
N ASP A 308 -8.51 10.47 11.54
CA ASP A 308 -8.10 10.89 10.18
C ASP A 308 -8.33 12.40 9.90
N ARG A 309 -9.11 13.09 10.72
CA ARG A 309 -9.32 14.55 10.60
C ARG A 309 -8.27 15.39 11.33
N LEU A 310 -7.47 14.80 12.22
CA LEU A 310 -6.52 15.50 13.07
C LEU A 310 -5.52 16.34 12.26
N PHE A 311 -4.74 15.70 11.40
CA PHE A 311 -3.70 16.39 10.63
C PHE A 311 -4.27 17.42 9.66
N PRO A 312 -5.32 17.10 8.86
CA PRO A 312 -6.01 18.12 8.05
C PRO A 312 -6.49 19.32 8.87
N ALA A 313 -7.17 19.09 9.98
CA ALA A 313 -7.72 20.17 10.82
C ALA A 313 -6.61 21.08 11.37
N VAL A 314 -5.54 20.52 11.90
CA VAL A 314 -4.39 21.29 12.41
C VAL A 314 -3.68 22.05 11.28
N ALA A 315 -3.39 21.38 10.16
CA ALA A 315 -2.66 21.97 9.04
C ALA A 315 -3.43 23.11 8.35
N THR A 316 -4.76 23.10 8.39
CA THR A 316 -5.63 24.12 7.78
C THR A 316 -6.22 25.14 8.77
N SER A 317 -5.95 25.00 10.06
CA SER A 317 -6.49 25.86 11.13
C SER A 317 -6.15 27.35 11.00
N GLY A 318 -5.08 27.69 10.25
CA GLY A 318 -4.56 29.05 10.17
C GLY A 318 -3.68 29.46 11.36
N LEU A 319 -3.53 28.63 12.37
CA LEU A 319 -2.71 28.89 13.56
C LEU A 319 -1.22 28.59 13.33
N LEU A 320 -0.91 27.82 12.29
CA LEU A 320 0.46 27.49 11.86
C LEU A 320 0.85 28.34 10.64
N PRO A 321 2.16 28.51 10.37
CA PRO A 321 2.63 29.16 9.14
C PRO A 321 2.00 28.48 7.90
N ALA A 322 1.65 29.28 6.88
CA ALA A 322 1.05 28.79 5.64
C ALA A 322 1.86 27.66 4.98
N LEU A 323 3.19 27.66 5.20
CA LEU A 323 4.08 26.60 4.74
C LEU A 323 3.72 25.22 5.29
N CYS A 324 3.24 25.12 6.53
CA CYS A 324 2.82 23.84 7.14
C CYS A 324 1.63 23.24 6.36
N GLY A 325 0.65 24.05 6.02
CA GLY A 325 -0.48 23.62 5.20
C GLY A 325 -0.05 23.23 3.76
N ILE A 326 0.88 23.98 3.15
CA ILE A 326 1.45 23.63 1.83
C ILE A 326 2.14 22.26 1.89
N LEU A 327 2.97 22.03 2.91
CA LEU A 327 3.68 20.77 3.11
C LEU A 327 2.72 19.61 3.35
N PHE A 328 1.66 19.83 4.14
CA PHE A 328 0.62 18.84 4.34
C PHE A 328 -0.03 18.42 3.01
N VAL A 329 -0.48 19.42 2.20
CA VAL A 329 -1.10 19.14 0.89
C VAL A 329 -0.13 18.43 -0.04
N LEU A 330 1.13 18.88 -0.10
CA LEU A 330 2.17 18.27 -0.93
C LEU A 330 2.44 16.82 -0.50
N GLY A 331 2.57 16.56 0.80
CA GLY A 331 2.74 15.23 1.36
C GLY A 331 1.56 14.31 1.03
N LEU A 332 0.34 14.75 1.28
CA LEU A 332 -0.88 14.00 1.01
C LEU A 332 -1.04 13.67 -0.48
N VAL A 333 -0.96 14.70 -1.34
CA VAL A 333 -1.15 14.54 -2.80
C VAL A 333 -0.05 13.67 -3.38
N SER A 334 1.21 13.89 -3.01
CA SER A 334 2.33 13.08 -3.51
C SER A 334 2.19 11.61 -3.13
N CYS A 335 1.85 11.33 -1.86
CA CYS A 335 1.64 9.95 -1.37
C CYS A 335 0.53 9.23 -2.12
N SER A 336 -0.48 9.94 -2.50
CA SER A 336 -1.69 9.37 -3.05
C SER A 336 -1.60 9.09 -4.54
N TYR A 337 -1.16 10.07 -5.31
CA TYR A 337 -1.04 9.91 -6.76
C TYR A 337 0.06 8.91 -7.14
N ALA A 338 1.19 8.90 -6.43
CA ALA A 338 2.22 7.90 -6.69
C ALA A 338 1.72 6.47 -6.44
N ALA A 339 0.98 6.24 -5.34
CA ALA A 339 0.39 4.93 -5.06
C ALA A 339 -0.65 4.50 -6.10
N GLY A 340 -1.48 5.44 -6.58
CA GLY A 340 -2.47 5.20 -7.63
C GLY A 340 -1.84 4.82 -8.97
N GLY A 341 -0.82 5.58 -9.40
CA GLY A 341 -0.14 5.31 -10.67
C GLY A 341 0.64 4.01 -10.67
N SER A 342 1.23 3.69 -9.54
CA SER A 342 1.89 2.42 -9.31
C SER A 342 0.92 1.25 -9.44
N ALA A 343 -0.22 1.30 -8.75
CA ALA A 343 -1.25 0.29 -8.83
C ALA A 343 -1.81 0.15 -10.25
N LEU A 344 -2.08 1.26 -10.94
CA LEU A 344 -2.54 1.26 -12.33
C LEU A 344 -1.54 0.58 -13.27
N THR A 345 -0.24 0.83 -13.09
CA THR A 345 0.83 0.18 -13.87
C THR A 345 0.88 -1.33 -13.60
N ALA A 346 0.78 -1.74 -12.34
CA ALA A 346 0.79 -3.15 -11.96
C ALA A 346 -0.45 -3.91 -12.43
N LEU A 347 -1.64 -3.30 -12.31
CA LEU A 347 -2.89 -3.84 -12.86
C LEU A 347 -2.81 -4.03 -14.38
N THR A 348 -2.25 -3.03 -15.08
CA THR A 348 -2.03 -3.11 -16.53
C THR A 348 -1.08 -4.25 -16.88
N THR A 349 0.02 -4.38 -16.14
CA THR A 349 1.02 -5.45 -16.35
C THR A 349 0.39 -6.82 -16.14
N SER A 350 -0.22 -7.04 -14.98
CA SER A 350 -0.80 -8.35 -14.64
C SER A 350 -1.96 -8.70 -15.59
N PHE A 351 -2.85 -7.77 -15.90
CA PHE A 351 -3.94 -8.06 -16.83
C PHE A 351 -3.43 -8.37 -18.24
N THR A 352 -2.44 -7.64 -18.73
CA THR A 352 -1.86 -7.85 -20.07
C THR A 352 -1.09 -9.15 -20.16
N VAL A 353 -0.23 -9.43 -19.16
CA VAL A 353 0.71 -10.56 -19.19
C VAL A 353 0.04 -11.85 -18.67
N ASP A 354 -0.64 -11.77 -17.51
CA ASP A 354 -1.10 -12.95 -16.79
C ASP A 354 -2.50 -13.41 -17.23
N ILE A 355 -3.39 -12.45 -17.57
CA ILE A 355 -4.79 -12.76 -17.91
C ILE A 355 -4.98 -12.88 -19.41
N LEU A 356 -4.57 -11.86 -20.20
CA LEU A 356 -4.73 -11.89 -21.65
C LEU A 356 -3.63 -12.69 -22.36
N GLY A 357 -2.43 -12.77 -21.77
CA GLY A 357 -1.28 -13.44 -22.33
C GLY A 357 -0.57 -12.65 -23.44
N THR A 358 0.75 -12.69 -23.44
CA THR A 358 1.59 -12.03 -24.44
C THR A 358 2.40 -13.03 -25.27
N ARG A 359 2.30 -14.33 -24.97
CA ARG A 359 3.01 -15.39 -25.71
C ARG A 359 2.54 -15.42 -27.17
N GLY A 360 3.48 -15.38 -28.12
CA GLY A 360 3.21 -15.40 -29.56
C GLY A 360 2.81 -14.07 -30.18
N ARG A 361 2.75 -12.97 -29.41
CA ARG A 361 2.48 -11.61 -29.91
C ARG A 361 3.78 -10.89 -30.25
N THR A 362 3.73 -10.07 -31.29
CA THR A 362 4.81 -9.14 -31.62
C THR A 362 4.92 -8.03 -30.58
N GLU A 363 6.05 -7.34 -30.54
CA GLU A 363 6.26 -6.23 -29.60
C GLU A 363 5.26 -5.08 -29.82
N THR A 364 4.92 -4.79 -31.07
CA THR A 364 3.94 -3.76 -31.46
C THR A 364 2.53 -4.13 -30.99
N GLU A 365 2.11 -5.37 -31.20
CA GLU A 365 0.82 -5.87 -30.73
C GLU A 365 0.71 -5.85 -29.21
N THR A 366 1.77 -6.27 -28.53
CA THR A 366 1.85 -6.22 -27.07
C THR A 366 1.74 -4.78 -26.55
N LYS A 367 2.42 -3.84 -27.19
CA LYS A 367 2.34 -2.41 -26.85
C LYS A 367 0.93 -1.86 -27.03
N THR A 368 0.28 -2.15 -28.16
CA THR A 368 -1.09 -1.69 -28.43
C THR A 368 -2.09 -2.29 -27.43
N LEU A 369 -1.97 -3.59 -27.17
CA LEU A 369 -2.79 -4.28 -26.17
C LEU A 369 -2.62 -3.64 -24.79
N ARG A 370 -1.39 -3.47 -24.32
CA ARG A 370 -1.06 -2.83 -23.06
C ARG A 370 -1.68 -1.43 -22.94
N GLN A 371 -1.60 -0.61 -23.98
CA GLN A 371 -2.15 0.74 -23.98
C GLN A 371 -3.67 0.75 -23.83
N ARG A 372 -4.36 -0.15 -24.53
CA ARG A 372 -5.82 -0.32 -24.39
C ARG A 372 -6.20 -0.79 -22.98
N VAL A 373 -5.49 -1.80 -22.48
CA VAL A 373 -5.69 -2.30 -21.10
C VAL A 373 -5.45 -1.21 -20.09
N HIS A 374 -4.43 -0.37 -20.26
CA HIS A 374 -4.12 0.72 -19.35
C HIS A 374 -5.27 1.73 -19.20
N ILE A 375 -5.88 2.10 -20.32
CA ILE A 375 -7.05 3.00 -20.32
C ILE A 375 -8.26 2.32 -19.66
N ILE A 376 -8.52 1.05 -19.96
CA ILE A 376 -9.62 0.30 -19.36
C ILE A 376 -9.44 0.18 -17.84
N MET A 377 -8.23 -0.14 -17.37
CA MET A 377 -7.94 -0.23 -15.93
C MET A 377 -8.15 1.10 -15.21
N ALA A 378 -7.74 2.20 -15.82
CA ALA A 378 -7.97 3.52 -15.28
C ALA A 378 -9.46 3.86 -15.17
N ALA A 379 -10.24 3.55 -16.20
CA ALA A 379 -11.69 3.74 -16.19
C ALA A 379 -12.37 2.86 -15.09
N CYS A 380 -11.96 1.59 -14.98
CA CYS A 380 -12.45 0.71 -13.91
C CYS A 380 -12.09 1.24 -12.51
N MET A 381 -10.88 1.78 -12.30
CA MET A 381 -10.51 2.42 -11.03
C MET A 381 -11.41 3.61 -10.72
N GLY A 382 -11.66 4.49 -11.69
CA GLY A 382 -12.55 5.64 -11.53
C GLY A 382 -13.97 5.22 -11.16
N LEU A 383 -14.51 4.22 -11.86
CA LEU A 383 -15.83 3.66 -11.56
C LEU A 383 -15.89 3.07 -10.15
N THR A 384 -14.86 2.33 -9.74
CA THR A 384 -14.76 1.74 -8.40
C THR A 384 -14.72 2.82 -7.32
N ILE A 385 -14.00 3.94 -7.53
CA ILE A 385 -13.98 5.09 -6.61
C ILE A 385 -15.38 5.68 -6.46
N ILE A 386 -16.11 5.85 -7.56
CA ILE A 386 -17.49 6.38 -7.53
C ILE A 386 -18.41 5.41 -6.77
N ILE A 387 -18.31 4.10 -7.01
CA ILE A 387 -19.09 3.10 -6.27
C ILE A 387 -18.78 3.17 -4.76
N PHE A 388 -17.51 3.27 -4.37
CA PHE A 388 -17.15 3.45 -2.96
C PHE A 388 -17.74 4.73 -2.36
N SER A 389 -17.79 5.82 -3.10
CA SER A 389 -18.39 7.07 -2.63
C SER A 389 -19.88 6.95 -2.28
N LEU A 390 -20.56 6.02 -2.92
CA LEU A 390 -21.99 5.76 -2.69
C LEU A 390 -22.25 4.80 -1.51
N LEU A 391 -21.28 3.97 -1.16
CA LEU A 391 -21.43 2.85 -0.21
C LEU A 391 -20.84 3.11 1.17
N ASN A 392 -19.94 4.11 1.34
CA ASN A 392 -19.00 4.07 2.48
C ASN A 392 -19.35 4.96 3.68
N ASN A 393 -19.30 4.32 4.88
CA ASN A 393 -19.30 4.95 6.21
C ASN A 393 -18.17 4.44 7.12
N THR A 394 -17.15 3.73 6.63
CA THR A 394 -16.10 3.11 7.45
C THR A 394 -14.73 3.76 7.27
N SER A 395 -13.84 3.61 8.28
CA SER A 395 -12.43 4.00 8.18
C SER A 395 -11.79 3.30 6.97
N ALA A 396 -11.10 4.06 6.15
CA ALA A 396 -10.53 3.51 4.92
C ALA A 396 -9.32 2.62 5.18
N ILE A 397 -8.60 2.81 6.27
CA ILE A 397 -7.48 1.91 6.65
C ILE A 397 -8.02 0.53 6.99
N ASP A 398 -9.12 0.46 7.75
CA ASP A 398 -9.78 -0.80 8.09
C ASP A 398 -10.35 -1.49 6.84
N ALA A 399 -10.95 -0.73 5.93
CA ALA A 399 -11.46 -1.26 4.67
C ALA A 399 -10.35 -1.90 3.83
N VAL A 400 -9.17 -1.25 3.72
CA VAL A 400 -8.01 -1.78 2.98
C VAL A 400 -7.52 -3.09 3.60
N TYR A 401 -7.35 -3.14 4.92
CA TYR A 401 -6.83 -4.35 5.58
C TYR A 401 -7.85 -5.50 5.62
N LYS A 402 -9.14 -5.19 5.85
CA LYS A 402 -10.21 -6.20 5.74
C LYS A 402 -10.26 -6.81 4.36
N LEU A 403 -10.25 -5.97 3.31
CA LEU A 403 -10.23 -6.44 1.93
C LEU A 403 -8.98 -7.29 1.63
N ALA A 404 -7.81 -6.84 2.11
CA ALA A 404 -6.57 -7.58 1.96
C ALA A 404 -6.65 -8.96 2.64
N SER A 405 -7.24 -9.07 3.82
CA SER A 405 -7.40 -10.34 4.54
C SER A 405 -8.20 -11.37 3.75
N TYR A 406 -9.22 -10.94 3.01
CA TYR A 406 -10.01 -11.84 2.16
C TYR A 406 -9.33 -12.19 0.84
N THR A 407 -8.62 -11.26 0.23
CA THR A 407 -8.12 -11.41 -1.14
C THR A 407 -6.68 -11.90 -1.22
N TYR A 408 -5.79 -11.50 -0.29
CA TYR A 408 -4.41 -11.99 -0.26
C TYR A 408 -4.25 -13.32 0.48
N GLY A 409 -5.21 -13.73 1.31
CA GLY A 409 -5.16 -15.01 2.03
C GLY A 409 -4.96 -16.21 1.10
N PRO A 410 -5.77 -16.40 0.05
CA PRO A 410 -5.59 -17.48 -0.92
C PRO A 410 -4.24 -17.41 -1.63
N ILE A 411 -3.75 -16.22 -1.99
CA ILE A 411 -2.43 -16.05 -2.61
C ILE A 411 -1.35 -16.53 -1.65
N LEU A 412 -1.38 -16.05 -0.40
CA LEU A 412 -0.44 -16.46 0.65
C LEU A 412 -0.48 -17.98 0.88
N GLY A 413 -1.67 -18.57 0.95
CA GLY A 413 -1.86 -20.02 1.12
C GLY A 413 -1.29 -20.84 -0.03
N MET A 414 -1.52 -20.42 -1.28
CA MET A 414 -0.95 -21.10 -2.46
C MET A 414 0.57 -21.03 -2.49
N PHE A 415 1.16 -19.85 -2.24
CA PHE A 415 2.62 -19.69 -2.21
C PHE A 415 3.24 -20.45 -1.04
N ALA A 416 2.68 -20.35 0.16
CA ALA A 416 3.16 -21.08 1.33
C ALA A 416 3.11 -22.58 1.10
N PHE A 417 1.99 -23.12 0.57
CA PHE A 417 1.88 -24.54 0.25
C PHE A 417 2.91 -24.97 -0.79
N GLY A 418 3.12 -24.17 -1.84
CA GLY A 418 4.07 -24.46 -2.90
C GLY A 418 5.52 -24.48 -2.44
N ILE A 419 5.89 -23.57 -1.52
CA ILE A 419 7.25 -23.44 -0.98
C ILE A 419 7.53 -24.49 0.11
N LEU A 420 6.56 -24.72 1.01
CA LEU A 420 6.74 -25.57 2.19
C LEU A 420 6.52 -27.07 1.90
N THR A 421 5.85 -27.42 0.79
CA THR A 421 5.54 -28.82 0.48
C THR A 421 6.06 -29.23 -0.90
N ARG A 422 6.29 -30.54 -1.09
CA ARG A 422 6.62 -31.13 -2.39
C ARG A 422 5.43 -31.86 -3.02
N ARG A 423 4.23 -31.71 -2.46
CA ARG A 423 3.03 -32.41 -2.92
C ARG A 423 2.57 -31.93 -4.29
N VAL A 424 2.00 -32.81 -5.09
CA VAL A 424 1.39 -32.49 -6.38
C VAL A 424 -0.10 -32.22 -6.17
N VAL A 425 -0.55 -31.03 -6.48
CA VAL A 425 -1.95 -30.59 -6.35
C VAL A 425 -2.67 -30.84 -7.68
N ARG A 426 -3.95 -31.15 -7.64
CA ARG A 426 -4.82 -31.14 -8.83
C ARG A 426 -5.13 -29.69 -9.19
N ASP A 427 -4.53 -29.18 -10.25
CA ASP A 427 -4.61 -27.76 -10.63
C ASP A 427 -6.06 -27.24 -10.79
N GLY A 428 -6.98 -28.07 -11.32
CA GLY A 428 -8.38 -27.70 -11.47
C GLY A 428 -9.17 -27.50 -10.15
N CYS A 429 -8.64 -27.97 -9.00
CA CYS A 429 -9.27 -27.77 -7.69
C CYS A 429 -8.88 -26.42 -7.07
N VAL A 430 -7.74 -25.84 -7.48
CA VAL A 430 -7.17 -24.64 -6.87
C VAL A 430 -8.11 -23.42 -6.89
N PRO A 431 -8.81 -23.11 -8.01
CA PRO A 431 -9.77 -22.01 -8.03
C PRO A 431 -10.87 -22.17 -6.97
N TRP A 432 -11.41 -23.38 -6.83
CA TRP A 432 -12.51 -23.66 -5.88
C TRP A 432 -12.05 -23.56 -4.43
N VAL A 433 -10.87 -24.09 -4.10
CA VAL A 433 -10.25 -23.94 -2.78
C VAL A 433 -10.01 -22.46 -2.46
N SER A 434 -9.51 -21.71 -3.42
CA SER A 434 -9.19 -20.28 -3.25
C SER A 434 -10.44 -19.40 -3.08
N ILE A 435 -11.59 -19.81 -3.60
CA ILE A 435 -12.87 -19.13 -3.37
C ILE A 435 -13.49 -19.58 -2.05
N ALA A 436 -13.41 -20.88 -1.72
CA ALA A 436 -14.00 -21.42 -0.49
C ALA A 436 -13.32 -20.86 0.78
N ALA A 437 -12.01 -20.67 0.78
CA ALA A 437 -11.27 -20.20 1.94
C ALA A 437 -11.71 -18.80 2.44
N PRO A 438 -11.82 -17.74 1.61
CA PRO A 438 -12.37 -16.45 2.06
C PRO A 438 -13.83 -16.54 2.48
N LEU A 439 -14.64 -17.40 1.86
CA LEU A 439 -16.04 -17.61 2.28
C LEU A 439 -16.11 -18.24 3.68
N LEU A 440 -15.25 -19.22 3.99
CA LEU A 440 -15.13 -19.77 5.34
C LEU A 440 -14.69 -18.70 6.34
N CYS A 441 -13.74 -17.84 5.97
CA CYS A 441 -13.34 -16.71 6.81
C CYS A 441 -14.49 -15.72 7.04
N LEU A 442 -15.33 -15.47 6.04
CA LEU A 442 -16.51 -14.63 6.19
C LEU A 442 -17.50 -15.25 7.20
N VAL A 443 -17.79 -16.54 7.08
CA VAL A 443 -18.64 -17.26 8.04
C VAL A 443 -18.05 -17.20 9.44
N LEU A 444 -16.75 -17.40 9.58
CA LEU A 444 -16.03 -17.32 10.85
C LEU A 444 -16.13 -15.92 11.46
N GLN A 445 -15.95 -14.87 10.66
CA GLN A 445 -16.04 -13.49 11.13
C GLN A 445 -17.47 -13.09 11.53
N LEU A 446 -18.48 -13.50 10.75
CA LEU A 446 -19.89 -13.19 11.06
C LEU A 446 -20.39 -13.89 12.33
N ASN A 447 -19.79 -15.02 12.70
CA ASN A 447 -20.16 -15.78 13.89
C ASN A 447 -19.15 -15.66 15.04
N SER A 448 -18.13 -14.81 14.90
CA SER A 448 -17.02 -14.74 15.86
C SER A 448 -17.48 -14.41 17.28
N GLU A 449 -18.35 -13.45 17.44
CA GLU A 449 -18.90 -13.05 18.74
C GLU A 449 -19.65 -14.21 19.43
N ARG A 450 -20.41 -14.98 18.66
CA ARG A 450 -21.21 -16.10 19.16
C ARG A 450 -20.35 -17.33 19.49
N TRP A 451 -19.34 -17.63 18.65
CA TRP A 451 -18.53 -18.86 18.78
C TRP A 451 -17.34 -18.70 19.71
N PHE A 452 -16.82 -17.49 19.86
CA PHE A 452 -15.58 -17.20 20.59
C PHE A 452 -15.77 -16.17 21.72
N GLY A 453 -16.99 -16.07 22.27
CA GLY A 453 -17.24 -15.29 23.49
C GLY A 453 -17.01 -13.78 23.37
N GLY A 454 -17.28 -13.20 22.20
CA GLY A 454 -17.09 -11.78 21.94
C GLY A 454 -15.80 -11.43 21.19
N TYR A 455 -14.97 -12.42 20.86
CA TYR A 455 -13.74 -12.18 20.10
C TYR A 455 -14.04 -11.65 18.70
N GLN A 456 -13.37 -10.56 18.32
CA GLN A 456 -13.45 -9.97 16.99
C GLN A 456 -12.15 -10.19 16.23
N PHE A 457 -12.24 -10.89 15.09
CA PHE A 457 -11.09 -11.07 14.20
C PHE A 457 -10.68 -9.74 13.57
N SER A 458 -9.37 -9.49 13.53
CA SER A 458 -8.72 -8.36 12.89
C SER A 458 -7.81 -8.84 11.74
N TYR A 459 -6.56 -8.43 11.74
CA TYR A 459 -5.58 -8.73 10.69
C TYR A 459 -5.14 -10.20 10.65
N GLU A 460 -5.30 -10.93 11.74
CA GLU A 460 -5.06 -12.38 11.84
C GLU A 460 -5.98 -13.20 10.93
N LEU A 461 -7.11 -12.65 10.49
CA LEU A 461 -8.01 -13.31 9.54
C LEU A 461 -7.28 -13.71 8.24
N LEU A 462 -6.27 -12.94 7.83
CA LEU A 462 -5.39 -13.27 6.71
C LEU A 462 -4.70 -14.63 6.90
N ILE A 463 -4.23 -14.89 8.12
CA ILE A 463 -3.53 -16.13 8.46
C ILE A 463 -4.49 -17.31 8.38
N PHE A 464 -5.69 -17.16 8.96
CA PHE A 464 -6.73 -18.21 8.87
C PHE A 464 -7.15 -18.50 7.43
N ASN A 465 -7.30 -17.47 6.61
CA ASN A 465 -7.62 -17.61 5.20
C ASN A 465 -6.50 -18.38 4.44
N ALA A 466 -5.24 -18.04 4.70
CA ALA A 466 -4.11 -18.78 4.14
C ALA A 466 -4.06 -20.24 4.62
N LEU A 467 -4.35 -20.49 5.91
CA LEU A 467 -4.43 -21.85 6.46
C LEU A 467 -5.56 -22.68 5.83
N PHE A 468 -6.76 -22.11 5.68
CA PHE A 468 -7.88 -22.79 5.01
C PHE A 468 -7.54 -23.10 3.55
N THR A 469 -6.86 -22.19 2.87
CA THR A 469 -6.36 -22.45 1.52
C THR A 469 -5.34 -23.61 1.53
N MET A 470 -4.37 -23.61 2.44
CA MET A 470 -3.38 -24.69 2.55
C MET A 470 -4.03 -26.04 2.86
N LEU A 471 -5.01 -26.09 3.76
CA LEU A 471 -5.75 -27.32 4.11
C LEU A 471 -6.57 -27.83 2.93
N GLY A 472 -7.24 -26.94 2.20
CA GLY A 472 -7.96 -27.30 0.98
C GLY A 472 -7.03 -27.84 -0.12
N LEU A 473 -5.86 -27.23 -0.31
CA LEU A 473 -4.84 -27.72 -1.23
C LEU A 473 -4.26 -29.06 -0.78
N LEU A 474 -4.10 -29.28 0.52
CA LEU A 474 -3.65 -30.53 1.08
C LEU A 474 -4.64 -31.65 0.76
N ALA A 475 -5.94 -31.42 0.94
CA ALA A 475 -7.01 -32.34 0.62
C ALA A 475 -7.06 -32.71 -0.88
N CYS A 476 -6.72 -31.75 -1.75
CA CYS A 476 -6.68 -31.93 -3.21
C CYS A 476 -5.31 -32.42 -3.74
N SER A 477 -4.36 -32.75 -2.86
CA SER A 477 -2.99 -33.11 -3.23
C SER A 477 -2.71 -34.59 -3.09
N ARG A 478 -1.69 -35.06 -3.86
CA ARG A 478 -1.12 -36.40 -3.74
C ARG A 478 0.36 -36.27 -3.34
N GLN A 479 0.91 -37.30 -2.70
CA GLN A 479 2.36 -37.38 -2.49
C GLN A 479 3.04 -37.39 -3.86
N GLY A 480 3.95 -36.43 -4.10
CA GLY A 480 4.81 -36.46 -5.27
C GLY A 480 5.71 -37.71 -5.18
N LYS A 481 5.91 -38.39 -6.27
CA LYS A 481 6.99 -39.38 -6.33
C LYS A 481 8.30 -38.60 -6.07
N ALA A 482 9.08 -39.10 -5.12
CA ALA A 482 10.40 -38.59 -4.77
C ALA A 482 11.34 -38.56 -5.96
#